data_adb324aaadd3876fe37c953043b1e2f2
#
_entry.id   adb324aaadd3876fe37c953043b1e2f2
#
_cell.length_a   1.000
_cell.length_b   1.000
_cell.length_c   1.000
_cell.angle_alpha   90.00
_cell.angle_beta   90.00
_cell.angle_gamma   90.00
#
_symmetry.space_group_name_H-M   'P 1'
#
loop_
_entity.id
_entity.type
_entity.pdbx_description
1 polymer ?
#
loop_
_entity_poly.entity_id
_entity_poly.type
_entity_poly.pdbx_seq_one_letter_code
_entity_poly.pdbx_strand_id
1 'polypeptide(L)'
;MDVSWGDLIYYLGDDPNTKAIAIYMETIGDARSFMSAASEVAMTKPIIVIKPGRTEQAAAAAASHTGSLAGRDDVLDAAFRRCGVLRVNKIREVFEIVELLGKQPRPKGKYLTIVTNAGGPGVISTDALIGSGGQLAWLSERTMQQLNQLLPPHWSHANPIDLLGDATPDTYAKAIEIAAENEYSDGILIVLTPQSMTDPTETARRIAEVSKKIMGTKPILASWMGGAGVLAGRNILDQAGIPTYDYPDSAAEMFSFMFEYSVNISQVRIIVLDIIDRIVF
;
A
#
# COMPACT_ATOMS: atom_id res chain seq x y z
N MET A 1 -30.44 -16.75 1.88
CA MET A 1 -29.11 -17.32 1.61
C MET A 1 -28.75 -18.15 2.82
N ASP A 2 -28.41 -19.41 2.66
CA ASP A 2 -28.14 -20.32 3.78
C ASP A 2 -26.74 -20.09 4.39
N VAL A 3 -25.85 -19.32 3.69
CA VAL A 3 -24.53 -18.95 4.13
C VAL A 3 -24.36 -17.43 3.99
N SER A 4 -24.03 -16.75 5.07
CA SER A 4 -23.78 -15.30 5.11
C SER A 4 -22.30 -14.95 4.87
N TRP A 5 -22.01 -13.67 4.63
CA TRP A 5 -20.62 -13.19 4.62
C TRP A 5 -19.93 -13.44 5.96
N GLY A 6 -20.65 -13.31 7.08
CA GLY A 6 -20.10 -13.58 8.41
C GLY A 6 -19.61 -15.02 8.55
N ASP A 7 -20.40 -16.00 8.09
CA ASP A 7 -20.02 -17.42 8.13
C ASP A 7 -18.76 -17.68 7.30
N LEU A 8 -18.68 -17.10 6.09
CA LEU A 8 -17.51 -17.26 5.22
C LEU A 8 -16.26 -16.58 5.79
N ILE A 9 -16.41 -15.39 6.39
CA ILE A 9 -15.29 -14.67 7.02
C ILE A 9 -14.75 -15.48 8.20
N TYR A 10 -15.61 -16.02 9.07
CA TYR A 10 -15.15 -16.89 10.17
C TYR A 10 -14.47 -18.15 9.67
N TYR A 11 -15.08 -18.85 8.69
CA TYR A 11 -14.50 -20.05 8.10
C TYR A 11 -13.09 -19.79 7.53
N LEU A 12 -12.93 -18.73 6.74
CA LEU A 12 -11.63 -18.35 6.18
C LEU A 12 -10.69 -17.74 7.24
N GLY A 13 -11.25 -17.13 8.28
CA GLY A 13 -10.52 -16.62 9.43
C GLY A 13 -9.76 -17.74 10.16
N ASP A 14 -10.40 -18.88 10.34
CA ASP A 14 -9.82 -20.05 11.02
C ASP A 14 -8.91 -20.89 10.13
N ASP A 15 -9.03 -20.79 8.78
CA ASP A 15 -8.19 -21.56 7.86
C ASP A 15 -6.72 -21.08 7.88
N PRO A 16 -5.75 -21.92 8.29
CA PRO A 16 -4.34 -21.53 8.37
C PRO A 16 -3.69 -21.27 6.99
N ASN A 17 -4.30 -21.74 5.91
CA ASN A 17 -3.80 -21.53 4.55
C ASN A 17 -4.26 -20.19 3.97
N THR A 18 -5.36 -19.63 4.47
CA THR A 18 -5.86 -18.30 4.07
C THR A 18 -5.04 -17.21 4.72
N LYS A 19 -4.35 -16.38 3.93
CA LYS A 19 -3.51 -15.27 4.41
C LYS A 19 -4.20 -13.92 4.33
N ALA A 20 -5.17 -13.77 3.42
CA ALA A 20 -6.00 -12.59 3.26
C ALA A 20 -7.36 -12.99 2.69
N ILE A 21 -8.40 -12.21 2.95
CA ILE A 21 -9.75 -12.43 2.45
C ILE A 21 -10.10 -11.28 1.51
N ALA A 22 -10.33 -11.61 0.23
CA ALA A 22 -10.75 -10.65 -0.79
C ALA A 22 -12.21 -10.91 -1.18
N ILE A 23 -13.06 -9.90 -1.09
CA ILE A 23 -14.49 -10.01 -1.31
C ILE A 23 -14.92 -9.08 -2.43
N TYR A 24 -15.51 -9.64 -3.49
CA TYR A 24 -16.32 -8.88 -4.43
C TYR A 24 -17.78 -8.91 -3.93
N MET A 25 -18.26 -7.77 -3.46
CA MET A 25 -19.53 -7.68 -2.74
C MET A 25 -20.57 -6.89 -3.54
N GLU A 26 -21.68 -7.49 -3.87
CA GLU A 26 -22.83 -6.79 -4.45
C GLU A 26 -23.74 -6.23 -3.35
N THR A 27 -24.05 -7.05 -2.34
CA THR A 27 -24.87 -6.66 -1.18
C THR A 27 -24.22 -7.16 0.10
N ILE A 28 -24.38 -6.40 1.19
CA ILE A 28 -23.84 -6.80 2.50
C ILE A 28 -24.68 -7.91 3.17
N GLY A 29 -25.95 -8.04 2.81
CA GLY A 29 -26.87 -8.99 3.46
C GLY A 29 -27.05 -8.67 4.94
N ASP A 30 -26.78 -9.66 5.83
CA ASP A 30 -26.77 -9.43 7.29
C ASP A 30 -25.54 -8.61 7.71
N ALA A 31 -25.75 -7.29 7.79
CA ALA A 31 -24.70 -6.35 8.16
C ALA A 31 -24.16 -6.57 9.58
N ARG A 32 -24.99 -7.06 10.51
CA ARG A 32 -24.55 -7.31 11.89
C ARG A 32 -23.61 -8.51 11.95
N SER A 33 -23.98 -9.60 11.30
CA SER A 33 -23.13 -10.80 11.20
C SER A 33 -21.82 -10.48 10.48
N PHE A 34 -21.88 -9.74 9.35
CA PHE A 34 -20.68 -9.27 8.64
C PHE A 34 -19.75 -8.47 9.54
N MET A 35 -20.27 -7.42 10.21
CA MET A 35 -19.44 -6.54 11.04
C MET A 35 -18.80 -7.26 12.23
N SER A 36 -19.55 -8.18 12.87
CA SER A 36 -19.02 -8.99 13.98
C SER A 36 -17.84 -9.85 13.52
N ALA A 37 -18.05 -10.65 12.48
CA ALA A 37 -17.01 -11.53 11.94
C ALA A 37 -15.81 -10.75 11.41
N ALA A 38 -16.06 -9.65 10.67
CA ALA A 38 -14.99 -8.82 10.12
C ALA A 38 -14.15 -8.16 11.21
N SER A 39 -14.76 -7.62 12.28
CA SER A 39 -14.02 -7.00 13.39
C SER A 39 -13.10 -7.98 14.11
N GLU A 40 -13.50 -9.23 14.24
CA GLU A 40 -12.69 -10.27 14.88
C GLU A 40 -11.57 -10.75 13.97
N VAL A 41 -11.90 -11.15 12.74
CA VAL A 41 -10.95 -11.74 11.80
C VAL A 41 -9.95 -10.72 11.27
N ALA A 42 -10.34 -9.44 11.07
CA ALA A 42 -9.44 -8.38 10.63
C ALA A 42 -8.25 -8.14 11.56
N MET A 43 -8.34 -8.54 12.83
CA MET A 43 -7.23 -8.45 13.78
C MET A 43 -6.07 -9.38 13.42
N THR A 44 -6.32 -10.44 12.67
CA THR A 44 -5.35 -11.49 12.31
C THR A 44 -5.10 -11.60 10.82
N LYS A 45 -6.10 -11.32 9.99
CA LYS A 45 -6.03 -11.45 8.53
C LYS A 45 -6.59 -10.21 7.83
N PRO A 46 -5.94 -9.67 6.79
CA PRO A 46 -6.51 -8.61 5.99
C PRO A 46 -7.82 -9.02 5.32
N ILE A 47 -8.82 -8.14 5.42
CA ILE A 47 -10.08 -8.26 4.68
C ILE A 47 -10.20 -7.07 3.74
N ILE A 48 -10.22 -7.35 2.44
CA ILE A 48 -10.31 -6.36 1.38
C ILE A 48 -11.64 -6.51 0.67
N VAL A 49 -12.37 -5.42 0.50
CA VAL A 49 -13.68 -5.43 -0.17
C VAL A 49 -13.65 -4.50 -1.38
N ILE A 50 -14.11 -5.01 -2.51
CA ILE A 50 -14.54 -4.19 -3.63
C ILE A 50 -16.08 -4.27 -3.71
N LYS A 51 -16.72 -3.12 -3.58
CA LYS A 51 -18.18 -3.01 -3.70
C LYS A 51 -18.54 -1.95 -4.74
N PRO A 52 -19.01 -2.36 -5.92
CA PRO A 52 -19.49 -1.45 -6.95
C PRO A 52 -20.80 -0.75 -6.53
N GLY A 53 -21.26 0.19 -7.34
CA GLY A 53 -22.51 0.93 -7.10
C GLY A 53 -22.35 2.13 -6.17
N ARG A 54 -21.20 2.84 -6.25
CA ARG A 54 -20.92 4.03 -5.43
C ARG A 54 -21.67 5.29 -5.88
N THR A 55 -21.92 5.43 -7.19
CA THR A 55 -22.69 6.52 -7.76
C THR A 55 -24.15 6.11 -7.95
N GLU A 56 -25.07 7.08 -8.02
CA GLU A 56 -26.49 6.79 -8.26
C GLU A 56 -26.71 5.99 -9.54
N GLN A 57 -26.01 6.33 -10.64
CA GLN A 57 -26.12 5.61 -11.89
C GLN A 57 -25.59 4.16 -11.78
N ALA A 58 -24.43 3.98 -11.10
CA ALA A 58 -23.89 2.65 -10.88
C ALA A 58 -24.74 1.82 -9.91
N ALA A 59 -25.37 2.46 -8.90
CA ALA A 59 -26.31 1.83 -8.00
C ALA A 59 -27.59 1.37 -8.74
N ALA A 60 -28.12 2.19 -9.64
CA ALA A 60 -29.26 1.85 -10.49
C ALA A 60 -28.94 0.68 -11.43
N ALA A 61 -27.75 0.66 -12.03
CA ALA A 61 -27.28 -0.45 -12.85
C ALA A 61 -27.15 -1.76 -12.03
N ALA A 62 -26.58 -1.70 -10.82
CA ALA A 62 -26.47 -2.84 -9.92
C ALA A 62 -27.86 -3.37 -9.48
N ALA A 63 -28.79 -2.46 -9.14
CA ALA A 63 -30.15 -2.82 -8.75
C ALA A 63 -30.92 -3.56 -9.86
N SER A 64 -30.73 -3.16 -11.13
CA SER A 64 -31.34 -3.86 -12.27
C SER A 64 -30.76 -5.26 -12.49
N HIS A 65 -29.55 -5.51 -12.02
CA HIS A 65 -28.86 -6.80 -12.15
C HIS A 65 -29.21 -7.79 -11.02
N THR A 66 -29.38 -7.27 -9.80
CA THR A 66 -29.52 -8.10 -8.60
C THR A 66 -30.87 -7.98 -7.89
N GLY A 67 -31.70 -7.01 -8.30
CA GLY A 67 -32.99 -6.75 -7.64
C GLY A 67 -32.87 -6.17 -6.22
N SER A 68 -31.64 -5.84 -5.77
CA SER A 68 -31.41 -5.33 -4.42
C SER A 68 -31.29 -3.79 -4.42
N LEU A 69 -31.92 -3.15 -3.42
CA LEU A 69 -31.75 -1.72 -3.17
C LEU A 69 -30.33 -1.45 -2.66
N ALA A 70 -29.62 -0.53 -3.31
CA ALA A 70 -28.33 -0.08 -2.84
C ALA A 70 -28.51 0.73 -1.54
N GLY A 71 -27.82 0.37 -0.48
CA GLY A 71 -27.70 1.18 0.72
C GLY A 71 -26.86 2.45 0.46
N ARG A 72 -26.89 3.39 1.40
CA ARG A 72 -26.03 4.58 1.35
C ARG A 72 -24.56 4.21 1.38
N ASP A 73 -23.80 4.68 0.40
CA ASP A 73 -22.38 4.32 0.21
C ASP A 73 -21.48 4.84 1.35
N ASP A 74 -21.76 6.05 1.86
CA ASP A 74 -21.07 6.66 3.00
C ASP A 74 -21.24 5.87 4.31
N VAL A 75 -22.42 5.29 4.52
CA VAL A 75 -22.69 4.44 5.68
C VAL A 75 -21.92 3.12 5.59
N LEU A 76 -21.84 2.55 4.39
CA LEU A 76 -21.05 1.33 4.15
C LEU A 76 -19.56 1.57 4.35
N ASP A 77 -19.03 2.69 3.84
CA ASP A 77 -17.63 3.06 4.05
C ASP A 77 -17.30 3.22 5.56
N ALA A 78 -18.18 3.85 6.31
CA ALA A 78 -18.03 3.99 7.76
C ALA A 78 -18.07 2.62 8.47
N ALA A 79 -18.96 1.73 8.05
CA ALA A 79 -19.07 0.38 8.59
C ALA A 79 -17.80 -0.44 8.32
N PHE A 80 -17.30 -0.43 7.08
CA PHE A 80 -16.07 -1.14 6.71
C PHE A 80 -14.86 -0.65 7.52
N ARG A 81 -14.66 0.66 7.61
CA ARG A 81 -13.59 1.23 8.44
C ARG A 81 -13.69 0.81 9.89
N ARG A 82 -14.91 0.85 10.47
CA ARG A 82 -15.16 0.50 11.85
C ARG A 82 -14.86 -0.97 12.18
N CYS A 83 -15.01 -1.88 11.23
CA CYS A 83 -14.71 -3.31 11.42
C CYS A 83 -13.35 -3.74 10.84
N GLY A 84 -12.46 -2.80 10.53
CA GLY A 84 -11.09 -3.09 10.09
C GLY A 84 -10.95 -3.56 8.64
N VAL A 85 -12.02 -3.43 7.84
CA VAL A 85 -12.04 -3.80 6.44
C VAL A 85 -11.48 -2.67 5.60
N LEU A 86 -10.62 -3.00 4.62
CA LEU A 86 -10.16 -2.06 3.61
C LEU A 86 -11.07 -2.14 2.39
N ARG A 87 -11.64 -1.02 1.97
CA ARG A 87 -12.40 -0.93 0.72
C ARG A 87 -11.53 -0.34 -0.39
N VAL A 88 -11.51 -1.02 -1.53
CA VAL A 88 -10.83 -0.56 -2.76
C VAL A 88 -11.84 -0.34 -3.90
N ASN A 89 -11.42 0.34 -4.96
CA ASN A 89 -12.31 0.79 -6.03
C ASN A 89 -12.14 0.03 -7.34
N LYS A 90 -10.97 -0.57 -7.58
CA LYS A 90 -10.62 -1.26 -8.82
C LYS A 90 -10.23 -2.71 -8.52
N ILE A 91 -10.56 -3.61 -9.42
CA ILE A 91 -10.21 -5.05 -9.27
C ILE A 91 -8.69 -5.22 -9.12
N ARG A 92 -7.90 -4.46 -9.88
CA ARG A 92 -6.44 -4.47 -9.78
C ARG A 92 -5.96 -4.18 -8.35
N GLU A 93 -6.53 -3.19 -7.70
CA GLU A 93 -6.16 -2.77 -6.33
C GLU A 93 -6.36 -3.89 -5.30
N VAL A 94 -7.34 -4.80 -5.52
CA VAL A 94 -7.55 -5.96 -4.64
C VAL A 94 -6.30 -6.85 -4.61
N PHE A 95 -5.77 -7.19 -5.77
CA PHE A 95 -4.61 -8.07 -5.88
C PHE A 95 -3.33 -7.37 -5.43
N GLU A 96 -3.14 -6.12 -5.83
CA GLU A 96 -1.96 -5.32 -5.48
C GLU A 96 -1.85 -5.10 -3.96
N ILE A 97 -2.96 -4.79 -3.27
CA ILE A 97 -2.91 -4.56 -1.82
C ILE A 97 -2.77 -5.86 -1.02
N VAL A 98 -3.36 -6.97 -1.48
CA VAL A 98 -3.18 -8.28 -0.86
C VAL A 98 -1.71 -8.71 -0.94
N GLU A 99 -1.08 -8.53 -2.09
CA GLU A 99 0.33 -8.82 -2.28
C GLU A 99 1.20 -7.95 -1.38
N LEU A 100 0.95 -6.64 -1.35
CA LEU A 100 1.69 -5.68 -0.54
C LEU A 100 1.60 -5.99 0.95
N LEU A 101 0.39 -6.23 1.48
CA LEU A 101 0.17 -6.57 2.89
C LEU A 101 0.75 -7.94 3.27
N GLY A 102 0.89 -8.84 2.29
CA GLY A 102 1.53 -10.15 2.49
C GLY A 102 3.05 -10.11 2.52
N LYS A 103 3.67 -9.11 1.90
CA LYS A 103 5.14 -9.02 1.72
C LYS A 103 5.81 -7.96 2.61
N GLN A 104 5.09 -6.89 2.96
CA GLN A 104 5.69 -5.72 3.59
C GLN A 104 5.07 -5.40 4.96
N PRO A 105 5.86 -4.85 5.90
CA PRO A 105 5.33 -4.38 7.17
C PRO A 105 4.40 -3.18 6.94
N ARG A 106 3.38 -3.05 7.79
CA ARG A 106 2.46 -1.91 7.72
C ARG A 106 3.15 -0.60 8.12
N PRO A 107 2.91 0.51 7.41
CA PRO A 107 3.47 1.80 7.78
C PRO A 107 2.89 2.29 9.10
N LYS A 108 3.68 3.03 9.87
CA LYS A 108 3.26 3.65 11.14
C LYS A 108 2.54 4.98 10.93
N GLY A 109 2.79 5.62 9.81
CA GLY A 109 2.20 6.90 9.42
C GLY A 109 2.08 7.00 7.90
N LYS A 110 1.70 8.18 7.43
CA LYS A 110 1.38 8.47 6.02
C LYS A 110 2.52 9.11 5.22
N TYR A 111 3.71 9.21 5.80
CA TYR A 111 4.84 9.91 5.21
C TYR A 111 5.71 8.99 4.36
N LEU A 112 5.75 9.25 3.04
CA LEU A 112 6.48 8.46 2.06
C LEU A 112 7.73 9.20 1.58
N THR A 113 8.87 8.51 1.55
CA THR A 113 10.05 8.97 0.82
C THR A 113 10.05 8.35 -0.57
N ILE A 114 10.17 9.17 -1.61
CA ILE A 114 10.22 8.76 -3.01
C ILE A 114 11.65 8.94 -3.50
N VAL A 115 12.24 7.88 -4.05
CA VAL A 115 13.58 7.88 -4.67
C VAL A 115 13.42 7.55 -6.14
N THR A 116 13.87 8.43 -7.03
CA THR A 116 13.66 8.30 -8.49
C THR A 116 14.90 8.69 -9.27
N ASN A 117 15.05 8.19 -10.51
CA ASN A 117 16.04 8.69 -11.48
C ASN A 117 15.40 9.59 -12.56
N ALA A 118 14.16 10.02 -12.33
CA ALA A 118 13.44 10.87 -13.28
C ALA A 118 12.44 11.77 -12.56
N GLY A 119 12.54 13.08 -12.75
CA GLY A 119 11.71 14.07 -12.09
C GLY A 119 10.22 13.93 -12.39
N GLY A 120 9.85 13.70 -13.66
CA GLY A 120 8.45 13.55 -14.06
C GLY A 120 7.69 12.45 -13.31
N PRO A 121 8.16 11.20 -13.29
CA PRO A 121 7.59 10.12 -12.49
C PRO A 121 7.56 10.43 -10.98
N GLY A 122 8.55 11.14 -10.45
CA GLY A 122 8.56 11.62 -9.06
C GLY A 122 7.38 12.56 -8.77
N VAL A 123 7.09 13.50 -9.69
CA VAL A 123 5.95 14.43 -9.56
C VAL A 123 4.62 13.66 -9.63
N ILE A 124 4.46 12.75 -10.60
CA ILE A 124 3.25 11.90 -10.74
C ILE A 124 3.02 11.08 -9.46
N SER A 125 4.09 10.48 -8.90
CA SER A 125 3.99 9.76 -7.62
C SER A 125 3.51 10.66 -6.48
N THR A 126 3.99 11.91 -6.45
CA THR A 126 3.61 12.89 -5.43
C THR A 126 2.14 13.28 -5.53
N ASP A 127 1.65 13.55 -6.75
CA ASP A 127 0.24 13.88 -6.97
C ASP A 127 -0.68 12.73 -6.55
N ALA A 128 -0.33 11.49 -6.93
CA ALA A 128 -1.08 10.28 -6.55
C ALA A 128 -1.06 10.04 -5.03
N LEU A 129 0.10 10.20 -4.39
CA LEU A 129 0.26 10.08 -2.94
C LEU A 129 -0.65 11.06 -2.19
N ILE A 130 -0.58 12.34 -2.54
CA ILE A 130 -1.37 13.39 -1.88
C ILE A 130 -2.85 13.22 -2.18
N GLY A 131 -3.20 12.93 -3.43
CA GLY A 131 -4.59 12.68 -3.86
C GLY A 131 -5.24 11.49 -3.14
N SER A 132 -4.46 10.49 -2.71
CA SER A 132 -4.91 9.32 -1.94
C SER A 132 -4.75 9.48 -0.41
N GLY A 133 -4.39 10.67 0.09
CA GLY A 133 -4.33 10.97 1.53
C GLY A 133 -2.98 10.76 2.20
N GLY A 134 -1.95 10.34 1.46
CA GLY A 134 -0.58 10.28 1.93
C GLY A 134 0.10 11.66 1.94
N GLN A 135 1.33 11.71 2.41
CA GLN A 135 2.17 12.92 2.42
C GLN A 135 3.63 12.59 2.12
N LEU A 136 4.36 13.55 1.56
CA LEU A 136 5.81 13.42 1.42
C LEU A 136 6.48 13.50 2.79
N ALA A 137 7.43 12.61 3.04
CA ALA A 137 8.27 12.66 4.23
C ALA A 137 9.21 13.87 4.19
N TRP A 138 9.39 14.52 5.31
CA TRP A 138 10.47 15.49 5.49
C TRP A 138 11.83 14.79 5.47
N LEU A 139 12.82 15.39 4.86
CA LEU A 139 14.20 14.89 4.94
C LEU A 139 14.89 15.56 6.12
N SER A 140 15.40 14.77 7.07
CA SER A 140 16.15 15.31 8.21
C SER A 140 17.43 16.00 7.76
N GLU A 141 17.99 16.88 8.60
CA GLU A 141 19.26 17.53 8.29
C GLU A 141 20.38 16.50 8.04
N ARG A 142 20.39 15.41 8.80
CA ARG A 142 21.33 14.30 8.62
C ARG A 142 21.14 13.64 7.26
N THR A 143 19.90 13.34 6.89
CA THR A 143 19.55 12.76 5.58
C THR A 143 19.97 13.69 4.45
N MET A 144 19.68 14.98 4.56
CA MET A 144 20.08 15.99 3.56
C MET A 144 21.60 16.09 3.42
N GLN A 145 22.34 16.07 4.52
CA GLN A 145 23.81 16.10 4.48
C GLN A 145 24.38 14.85 3.79
N GLN A 146 23.87 13.67 4.09
CA GLN A 146 24.32 12.43 3.47
C GLN A 146 24.00 12.39 1.97
N LEU A 147 22.82 12.82 1.57
CA LEU A 147 22.43 12.92 0.16
C LEU A 147 23.26 13.94 -0.60
N ASN A 148 23.56 15.11 0.00
CA ASN A 148 24.44 16.13 -0.59
C ASN A 148 25.88 15.64 -0.80
N GLN A 149 26.35 14.67 -0.01
CA GLN A 149 27.66 14.04 -0.20
C GLN A 149 27.63 12.94 -1.27
N LEU A 150 26.49 12.30 -1.46
CA LEU A 150 26.32 11.19 -2.40
C LEU A 150 26.01 11.69 -3.81
N LEU A 151 25.14 12.69 -3.94
CA LEU A 151 24.52 13.10 -5.20
C LEU A 151 25.20 14.35 -5.78
N PRO A 152 25.12 14.54 -7.10
CA PRO A 152 25.64 15.74 -7.76
C PRO A 152 24.99 17.03 -7.22
N PRO A 153 25.67 18.19 -7.27
CA PRO A 153 25.17 19.44 -6.66
C PRO A 153 23.80 19.92 -7.17
N HIS A 154 23.33 19.40 -8.29
CA HIS A 154 22.08 19.82 -8.95
C HIS A 154 20.94 18.80 -8.76
N TRP A 155 21.06 17.85 -7.80
CA TRP A 155 19.93 17.00 -7.43
C TRP A 155 18.78 17.82 -6.81
N SER A 156 17.60 17.25 -6.64
CA SER A 156 16.39 17.99 -6.24
C SER A 156 16.45 18.70 -4.87
N HIS A 157 17.37 18.35 -4.00
CA HIS A 157 17.48 18.82 -2.60
C HIS A 157 16.14 18.75 -1.83
N ALA A 158 15.29 17.82 -2.17
CA ALA A 158 13.95 17.63 -1.61
C ALA A 158 13.48 16.17 -1.78
N ASN A 159 12.34 15.87 -1.20
CA ASN A 159 11.56 14.68 -1.52
C ASN A 159 10.49 15.07 -2.57
N PRO A 160 10.43 14.43 -3.72
CA PRO A 160 11.18 13.24 -4.19
C PRO A 160 12.70 13.48 -4.31
N ILE A 161 13.48 12.46 -3.89
CA ILE A 161 14.93 12.41 -4.04
C ILE A 161 15.20 12.02 -5.50
N ASP A 162 15.50 13.01 -6.35
CA ASP A 162 15.84 12.77 -7.76
C ASP A 162 17.35 12.49 -7.89
N LEU A 163 17.67 11.24 -8.18
CA LEU A 163 19.04 10.74 -8.36
C LEU A 163 19.62 11.12 -9.72
N LEU A 164 18.82 11.72 -10.62
CA LEU A 164 19.10 12.05 -12.00
C LEU A 164 19.24 10.82 -12.94
N GLY A 165 19.18 11.07 -14.26
CA GLY A 165 19.14 10.03 -15.29
C GLY A 165 20.43 9.22 -15.48
N ASP A 166 21.55 9.65 -14.86
CA ASP A 166 22.83 8.95 -14.84
C ASP A 166 23.11 8.18 -13.57
N ALA A 167 22.08 8.02 -12.70
CA ALA A 167 22.18 7.27 -11.47
C ALA A 167 22.64 5.82 -11.70
N THR A 168 23.69 5.42 -11.02
CA THR A 168 24.21 4.06 -11.06
C THR A 168 23.47 3.14 -10.07
N PRO A 169 23.57 1.79 -10.23
CA PRO A 169 23.04 0.85 -9.26
C PRO A 169 23.52 1.11 -7.83
N ASP A 170 24.80 1.51 -7.65
CA ASP A 170 25.38 1.83 -6.35
C ASP A 170 24.82 3.13 -5.77
N THR A 171 24.56 4.13 -6.63
CA THR A 171 23.90 5.38 -6.21
C THR A 171 22.51 5.11 -5.67
N TYR A 172 21.71 4.28 -6.38
CA TYR A 172 20.40 3.84 -5.89
C TYR A 172 20.49 3.14 -4.53
N ALA A 173 21.36 2.14 -4.41
CA ALA A 173 21.53 1.37 -3.18
C ALA A 173 21.84 2.28 -1.98
N LYS A 174 22.81 3.19 -2.13
CA LYS A 174 23.21 4.13 -1.06
C LYS A 174 22.09 5.13 -0.74
N ALA A 175 21.41 5.69 -1.75
CA ALA A 175 20.30 6.61 -1.53
C ALA A 175 19.15 5.96 -0.76
N ILE A 176 18.85 4.69 -1.04
CA ILE A 176 17.83 3.91 -0.33
C ILE A 176 18.27 3.62 1.12
N GLU A 177 19.53 3.28 1.38
CA GLU A 177 20.05 3.13 2.75
C GLU A 177 19.88 4.44 3.54
N ILE A 178 20.22 5.58 2.96
CA ILE A 178 20.05 6.90 3.59
C ILE A 178 18.56 7.22 3.82
N ALA A 179 17.69 6.96 2.82
CA ALA A 179 16.26 7.16 2.94
C ALA A 179 15.61 6.27 4.02
N ALA A 180 16.11 5.05 4.20
CA ALA A 180 15.63 4.13 5.22
C ALA A 180 15.94 4.61 6.65
N GLU A 181 17.07 5.30 6.85
CA GLU A 181 17.45 5.89 8.13
C GLU A 181 16.68 7.18 8.45
N ASN A 182 15.98 7.78 7.48
CA ASN A 182 15.20 9.00 7.71
C ASN A 182 14.05 8.75 8.69
N GLU A 183 14.11 9.37 9.87
CA GLU A 183 13.17 9.19 10.97
C GLU A 183 11.75 9.68 10.67
N TYR A 184 11.61 10.63 9.74
CA TYR A 184 10.31 11.19 9.32
C TYR A 184 9.62 10.39 8.21
N SER A 185 10.20 9.28 7.78
CA SER A 185 9.66 8.44 6.71
C SER A 185 8.98 7.19 7.26
N ASP A 186 7.76 6.92 6.83
CA ASP A 186 7.00 5.72 7.18
C ASP A 186 7.06 4.64 6.09
N GLY A 187 7.62 4.96 4.92
CA GLY A 187 7.79 4.02 3.81
C GLY A 187 8.68 4.60 2.71
N ILE A 188 9.12 3.74 1.81
CA ILE A 188 9.99 4.10 0.69
C ILE A 188 9.35 3.63 -0.62
N LEU A 189 9.19 4.54 -1.57
CA LEU A 189 8.86 4.22 -2.94
C LEU A 189 10.09 4.43 -3.82
N ILE A 190 10.51 3.38 -4.51
CA ILE A 190 11.62 3.40 -5.44
C ILE A 190 11.04 3.44 -6.85
N VAL A 191 11.38 4.48 -7.62
CA VAL A 191 10.91 4.64 -9.00
C VAL A 191 12.11 4.53 -9.94
N LEU A 192 12.09 3.58 -10.85
CA LEU A 192 13.08 3.46 -11.90
C LEU A 192 12.45 3.61 -13.28
N THR A 193 13.02 4.51 -14.06
CA THR A 193 12.80 4.60 -15.50
C THR A 193 14.06 4.13 -16.23
N PRO A 194 13.93 3.36 -17.34
CA PRO A 194 15.10 2.98 -18.13
C PRO A 194 15.79 4.22 -18.70
N GLN A 195 17.06 4.36 -18.39
CA GLN A 195 17.95 5.38 -18.91
C GLN A 195 19.19 4.67 -19.49
N SER A 196 19.89 5.31 -20.43
CA SER A 196 21.06 4.68 -21.06
C SER A 196 22.18 4.32 -20.07
N MET A 197 22.26 5.01 -18.94
CA MET A 197 23.25 4.82 -17.88
C MET A 197 22.75 3.96 -16.72
N THR A 198 21.46 3.66 -16.67
CA THR A 198 20.85 2.90 -15.57
C THR A 198 20.52 1.48 -16.04
N ASP A 199 21.25 0.47 -15.54
CA ASP A 199 20.91 -0.94 -15.72
C ASP A 199 19.80 -1.35 -14.75
N PRO A 200 18.55 -1.61 -15.22
CA PRO A 200 17.43 -1.94 -14.34
C PRO A 200 17.61 -3.27 -13.60
N THR A 201 18.33 -4.23 -14.19
CA THR A 201 18.54 -5.54 -13.58
C THR A 201 19.58 -5.49 -12.49
N GLU A 202 20.72 -4.83 -12.75
CA GLU A 202 21.77 -4.66 -11.75
C GLU A 202 21.30 -3.74 -10.61
N THR A 203 20.56 -2.68 -10.92
CA THR A 203 19.94 -1.82 -9.90
C THR A 203 19.02 -2.63 -8.98
N ALA A 204 18.20 -3.52 -9.54
CA ALA A 204 17.33 -4.38 -8.75
C ALA A 204 18.12 -5.34 -7.83
N ARG A 205 19.25 -5.91 -8.30
CA ARG A 205 20.11 -6.75 -7.45
C ARG A 205 20.67 -5.98 -6.27
N ARG A 206 21.20 -4.79 -6.51
CA ARG A 206 21.77 -3.93 -5.46
C ARG A 206 20.72 -3.52 -4.44
N ILE A 207 19.49 -3.17 -4.90
CA ILE A 207 18.36 -2.85 -4.02
C ILE A 207 17.95 -4.08 -3.19
N ALA A 208 17.87 -5.25 -3.80
CA ALA A 208 17.54 -6.49 -3.10
C ALA A 208 18.57 -6.85 -2.01
N GLU A 209 19.86 -6.54 -2.22
CA GLU A 209 20.90 -6.72 -1.20
C GLU A 209 20.71 -5.74 -0.03
N VAL A 210 20.47 -4.49 -0.31
CA VAL A 210 20.27 -3.43 0.71
C VAL A 210 18.98 -3.67 1.48
N SER A 211 17.92 -4.08 0.81
CA SER A 211 16.61 -4.31 1.44
C SER A 211 16.67 -5.32 2.59
N LYS A 212 17.56 -6.32 2.52
CA LYS A 212 17.75 -7.30 3.59
C LYS A 212 18.13 -6.67 4.94
N LYS A 213 18.79 -5.51 4.92
CA LYS A 213 19.21 -4.78 6.13
C LYS A 213 18.08 -3.92 6.72
N ILE A 214 17.15 -3.48 5.88
CA ILE A 214 16.11 -2.50 6.24
C ILE A 214 14.70 -3.13 6.29
N MET A 215 14.54 -4.37 5.80
CA MET A 215 13.27 -5.09 5.85
C MET A 215 12.72 -5.19 7.28
N GLY A 216 11.39 -5.04 7.39
CA GLY A 216 10.66 -5.13 8.65
C GLY A 216 10.57 -3.82 9.43
N THR A 217 11.31 -2.77 9.06
CA THR A 217 11.24 -1.45 9.70
C THR A 217 10.19 -0.53 9.05
N LYS A 218 10.21 -0.47 7.73
CA LYS A 218 9.33 0.35 6.88
C LYS A 218 8.99 -0.42 5.61
N PRO A 219 7.78 -0.26 5.03
CA PRO A 219 7.46 -0.84 3.74
C PRO A 219 8.31 -0.22 2.62
N ILE A 220 8.72 -1.08 1.69
CA ILE A 220 9.43 -0.70 0.46
C ILE A 220 8.59 -1.15 -0.72
N LEU A 221 8.25 -0.23 -1.60
CA LEU A 221 7.54 -0.46 -2.85
C LEU A 221 8.44 -0.02 -4.01
N ALA A 222 8.27 -0.64 -5.18
CA ALA A 222 9.02 -0.26 -6.36
C ALA A 222 8.12 -0.07 -7.58
N SER A 223 8.29 1.02 -8.31
CA SER A 223 7.76 1.19 -9.66
C SER A 223 8.89 0.98 -10.65
N TRP A 224 8.79 -0.10 -11.45
CA TRP A 224 9.82 -0.50 -12.42
C TRP A 224 9.27 -0.32 -13.83
N MET A 225 9.39 0.90 -14.35
CA MET A 225 8.82 1.28 -15.65
C MET A 225 9.70 0.77 -16.79
N GLY A 226 9.08 0.29 -17.90
CA GLY A 226 9.85 -0.08 -19.10
C GLY A 226 9.47 -1.42 -19.75
N GLY A 227 8.34 -2.01 -19.38
CA GLY A 227 7.81 -3.22 -19.99
C GLY A 227 8.81 -4.40 -19.97
N ALA A 228 9.04 -5.04 -21.12
CA ALA A 228 9.90 -6.23 -21.19
C ALA A 228 11.35 -5.98 -20.77
N GLY A 229 11.88 -4.77 -20.96
CA GLY A 229 13.27 -4.42 -20.65
C GLY A 229 13.60 -4.42 -19.15
N VAL A 230 12.58 -4.35 -18.27
CA VAL A 230 12.75 -4.30 -16.81
C VAL A 230 12.26 -5.57 -16.11
N LEU A 231 11.76 -6.54 -16.85
CA LEU A 231 11.13 -7.75 -16.28
C LEU A 231 12.09 -8.56 -15.40
N ALA A 232 13.34 -8.68 -15.79
CA ALA A 232 14.36 -9.39 -14.99
C ALA A 232 14.59 -8.69 -13.64
N GLY A 233 14.65 -7.35 -13.62
CA GLY A 233 14.76 -6.57 -12.39
C GLY A 233 13.52 -6.70 -11.50
N ARG A 234 12.32 -6.67 -12.08
CA ARG A 234 11.06 -6.88 -11.33
C ARG A 234 11.04 -8.24 -10.63
N ASN A 235 11.41 -9.30 -11.33
CA ASN A 235 11.47 -10.64 -10.74
C ASN A 235 12.46 -10.72 -9.57
N ILE A 236 13.59 -10.03 -9.64
CA ILE A 236 14.57 -9.95 -8.56
C ILE A 236 13.97 -9.24 -7.34
N LEU A 237 13.32 -8.09 -7.54
CA LEU A 237 12.68 -7.33 -6.45
C LEU A 237 11.54 -8.13 -5.83
N ASP A 238 10.73 -8.79 -6.64
CA ASP A 238 9.63 -9.64 -6.20
C ASP A 238 10.10 -10.79 -5.32
N GLN A 239 11.16 -11.49 -5.74
CA GLN A 239 11.80 -12.54 -4.95
C GLN A 239 12.44 -12.03 -3.65
N ALA A 240 12.86 -10.77 -3.62
CA ALA A 240 13.34 -10.09 -2.43
C ALA A 240 12.21 -9.58 -1.51
N GLY A 241 10.93 -9.85 -1.85
CA GLY A 241 9.77 -9.40 -1.09
C GLY A 241 9.38 -7.95 -1.33
N ILE A 242 9.92 -7.29 -2.34
CA ILE A 242 9.58 -5.91 -2.71
C ILE A 242 8.52 -5.94 -3.82
N PRO A 243 7.27 -5.56 -3.55
CA PRO A 243 6.22 -5.53 -4.57
C PRO A 243 6.55 -4.52 -5.67
N THR A 244 6.28 -4.90 -6.92
CA THR A 244 6.60 -4.07 -8.08
C THR A 244 5.37 -3.66 -8.86
N TYR A 245 5.33 -2.41 -9.29
CA TYR A 245 4.25 -1.78 -10.04
C TYR A 245 4.75 -1.29 -11.40
N ASP A 246 3.86 -1.30 -12.40
CA ASP A 246 4.19 -0.80 -13.74
C ASP A 246 4.36 0.72 -13.76
N TYR A 247 3.60 1.43 -12.90
CA TYR A 247 3.56 2.89 -12.85
C TYR A 247 3.63 3.42 -11.43
N PRO A 248 4.23 4.59 -11.23
CA PRO A 248 4.55 5.13 -9.91
C PRO A 248 3.32 5.66 -9.15
N ASP A 249 2.30 6.11 -9.85
CA ASP A 249 1.02 6.52 -9.29
C ASP A 249 0.33 5.35 -8.56
N SER A 250 0.26 4.17 -9.21
CA SER A 250 -0.27 2.97 -8.57
C SER A 250 0.48 2.60 -7.30
N ALA A 251 1.82 2.64 -7.33
CA ALA A 251 2.63 2.32 -6.17
C ALA A 251 2.39 3.28 -4.99
N ALA A 252 2.24 4.58 -5.28
CA ALA A 252 1.94 5.61 -4.29
C ALA A 252 0.53 5.47 -3.69
N GLU A 253 -0.47 5.15 -4.53
CA GLU A 253 -1.83 4.83 -4.08
C GLU A 253 -1.83 3.60 -3.14
N MET A 254 -1.09 2.54 -3.48
CA MET A 254 -1.01 1.33 -2.65
C MET A 254 -0.39 1.59 -1.29
N PHE A 255 0.62 2.46 -1.17
CA PHE A 255 1.13 2.88 0.12
C PHE A 255 0.04 3.57 0.96
N SER A 256 -0.76 4.44 0.36
CA SER A 256 -1.85 5.13 1.05
C SER A 256 -2.94 4.16 1.51
N PHE A 257 -3.32 3.18 0.70
CA PHE A 257 -4.25 2.11 1.11
C PHE A 257 -3.70 1.26 2.26
N MET A 258 -2.40 0.95 2.23
CA MET A 258 -1.76 0.23 3.33
C MET A 258 -1.79 1.03 4.64
N PHE A 259 -1.61 2.34 4.57
CA PHE A 259 -1.74 3.22 5.73
C PHE A 259 -3.20 3.29 6.21
N GLU A 260 -4.17 3.46 5.30
CA GLU A 260 -5.60 3.44 5.64
C GLU A 260 -5.98 2.13 6.35
N TYR A 261 -5.52 0.99 5.84
CA TYR A 261 -5.71 -0.30 6.50
C TYR A 261 -5.12 -0.31 7.92
N SER A 262 -3.93 0.25 8.12
CA SER A 262 -3.30 0.35 9.45
C SER A 262 -4.14 1.19 10.42
N VAL A 263 -4.72 2.28 9.94
CA VAL A 263 -5.64 3.13 10.73
C VAL A 263 -6.90 2.36 11.10
N ASN A 264 -7.52 1.67 10.14
CA ASN A 264 -8.74 0.90 10.36
C ASN A 264 -8.53 -0.18 11.44
N ILE A 265 -7.44 -0.93 11.37
CA ILE A 265 -7.09 -1.94 12.38
C ILE A 265 -6.82 -1.32 13.76
N SER A 266 -6.17 -0.17 13.81
CA SER A 266 -5.92 0.53 15.07
C SER A 266 -7.22 0.97 15.75
N GLN A 267 -8.21 1.41 14.98
CA GLN A 267 -9.55 1.76 15.49
C GLN A 267 -10.28 0.55 16.07
N VAL A 268 -10.25 -0.60 15.41
CA VAL A 268 -10.83 -1.84 15.94
C VAL A 268 -10.21 -2.21 17.28
N ARG A 269 -8.88 -2.14 17.39
CA ARG A 269 -8.17 -2.43 18.65
C ARG A 269 -8.61 -1.54 19.80
N ILE A 270 -8.76 -0.23 19.56
CA ILE A 270 -9.20 0.72 20.58
C ILE A 270 -10.63 0.37 21.04
N ILE A 271 -11.55 0.07 20.12
CA ILE A 271 -12.92 -0.32 20.44
C ILE A 271 -12.94 -1.59 21.29
N VAL A 272 -12.16 -2.61 20.92
CA VAL A 272 -12.08 -3.87 21.67
C VAL A 272 -11.54 -3.64 23.07
N LEU A 273 -10.50 -2.84 23.25
CA LEU A 273 -9.93 -2.51 24.57
C LEU A 273 -10.93 -1.75 25.44
N ASP A 274 -11.63 -0.74 24.91
CA ASP A 274 -12.67 0.01 25.65
C ASP A 274 -13.82 -0.91 26.11
N ILE A 275 -14.21 -1.89 25.29
CA ILE A 275 -15.22 -2.89 25.67
C ILE A 275 -14.71 -3.78 26.82
N ILE A 276 -13.47 -4.25 26.74
CA ILE A 276 -12.88 -5.10 27.78
C ILE A 276 -12.80 -4.34 29.11
N ASP A 277 -12.32 -3.10 29.08
CA ASP A 277 -12.22 -2.27 30.29
C ASP A 277 -13.58 -2.05 30.95
N ARG A 278 -14.66 -1.87 30.16
CA ARG A 278 -16.04 -1.71 30.69
C ARG A 278 -16.67 -2.99 31.24
N ILE A 279 -16.14 -4.16 30.85
CA ILE A 279 -16.64 -5.46 31.34
C ILE A 279 -15.89 -5.89 32.61
N VAL A 280 -14.61 -5.52 32.73
CA VAL A 280 -13.72 -5.97 33.80
C VAL A 280 -13.76 -5.02 35.01
N PHE A 281 -14.15 -3.77 34.82
CA PHE A 281 -14.29 -2.73 35.85
C PHE A 281 -15.72 -2.20 35.91
#